data_05759cfa736d13bd50463db247c458fe
#
_entry.id   05759cfa736d13bd50463db247c458fe
#
_cell.length_a   1.000
_cell.length_b   1.000
_cell.length_c   1.000
_cell.angle_alpha   90.00
_cell.angle_beta   90.00
_cell.angle_gamma   90.00
#
_symmetry.space_group_name_H-M   'P 1'
#
loop_
_entity.id
_entity.type
_entity.pdbx_description
1 polymer ?
#
loop_
_entity_poly.entity_id
_entity_poly.type
_entity_poly.pdbx_seq_one_letter_code
_entity_poly.pdbx_strand_id
1 'polypeptide(L)'
;MAETDEIVHVVLVEWADGAPADVSEQASRLSTEHLTGIDGVLSVSSGGSVSPEQLEAGFDWMLVVRFRDAAARDDYLPHPSHQPVATYLGDASARVVVFDVAA
;
A
#
# COMPACT_ATOMS: atom_id res chain seq x y z
N MET A 1 -3.36 30.10 -8.01
CA MET A 1 -2.32 29.23 -7.56
C MET A 1 -2.77 27.78 -7.65
N ALA A 2 -1.88 26.97 -7.99
CA ALA A 2 -2.17 25.57 -8.06
C ALA A 2 -1.89 24.92 -6.70
N GLU A 3 -2.90 24.31 -6.15
CA GLU A 3 -2.74 23.45 -5.02
C GLU A 3 -2.37 22.08 -5.53
N THR A 4 -1.50 21.42 -4.84
CA THR A 4 -1.37 20.01 -5.10
C THR A 4 -2.55 19.30 -4.44
N ASP A 5 -3.26 18.51 -5.22
CA ASP A 5 -4.39 17.72 -4.73
C ASP A 5 -3.99 16.27 -4.47
N GLU A 6 -2.69 15.99 -4.52
CA GLU A 6 -2.20 14.63 -4.34
C GLU A 6 -2.61 14.05 -3.00
N ILE A 7 -2.92 12.77 -3.04
CA ILE A 7 -3.17 11.98 -1.84
C ILE A 7 -2.05 10.97 -1.70
N VAL A 8 -1.47 10.89 -0.52
CA VAL A 8 -0.52 9.83 -0.15
C VAL A 8 -1.28 8.81 0.69
N HIS A 9 -1.38 7.62 0.17
CA HIS A 9 -2.14 6.52 0.75
C HIS A 9 -1.13 5.51 1.30
N VAL A 10 -1.16 5.29 2.61
CA VAL A 10 -0.20 4.42 3.31
C VAL A 10 -0.93 3.23 3.90
N VAL A 11 -0.42 2.04 3.62
CA VAL A 11 -0.93 0.80 4.19
C VAL A 11 0.19 0.17 4.99
N LEU A 12 -0.04 -0.04 6.28
CA LEU A 12 0.90 -0.73 7.16
C LEU A 12 0.36 -2.11 7.46
N VAL A 13 1.20 -3.13 7.34
CA VAL A 13 0.77 -4.52 7.48
C VAL A 13 1.67 -5.25 8.48
N GLU A 14 1.04 -5.92 9.41
CA GLU A 14 1.67 -6.95 10.24
C GLU A 14 1.26 -8.31 9.68
N TRP A 15 2.23 -9.14 9.30
CA TRP A 15 1.92 -10.44 8.72
C TRP A 15 1.43 -11.41 9.79
N ALA A 16 0.54 -12.32 9.38
CA ALA A 16 0.10 -13.40 10.24
C ALA A 16 1.24 -14.39 10.47
N ASP A 17 1.22 -15.11 11.59
CA ASP A 17 2.27 -16.06 11.95
C ASP A 17 2.46 -17.14 10.88
N GLY A 18 1.40 -17.55 10.20
CA GLY A 18 1.47 -18.56 9.15
C GLY A 18 1.78 -18.04 7.77
N ALA A 19 2.09 -16.74 7.62
CA ALA A 19 2.38 -16.18 6.30
C ALA A 19 3.65 -16.81 5.71
N PRO A 20 3.73 -16.91 4.37
CA PRO A 20 4.95 -17.44 3.72
C PRO A 20 6.19 -16.63 4.05
N ALA A 21 7.35 -17.27 4.04
CA ALA A 21 8.61 -16.60 4.33
C ALA A 21 8.91 -15.44 3.37
N ASP A 22 8.43 -15.52 2.14
CA ASP A 22 8.62 -14.48 1.11
C ASP A 22 7.43 -13.53 0.97
N VAL A 23 6.57 -13.45 1.98
CA VAL A 23 5.31 -12.69 1.90
C VAL A 23 5.54 -11.22 1.52
N SER A 24 6.55 -10.58 2.10
CA SER A 24 6.84 -9.17 1.80
C SER A 24 7.25 -8.98 0.34
N GLU A 25 8.09 -9.85 -0.18
CA GLU A 25 8.53 -9.79 -1.57
C GLU A 25 7.36 -10.00 -2.53
N GLN A 26 6.49 -10.97 -2.24
CA GLN A 26 5.31 -11.23 -3.06
C GLN A 26 4.33 -10.07 -3.01
N ALA A 27 4.10 -9.50 -1.83
CA ALA A 27 3.22 -8.35 -1.68
C ALA A 27 3.74 -7.15 -2.48
N SER A 28 5.04 -6.90 -2.45
CA SER A 28 5.66 -5.81 -3.21
C SER A 28 5.55 -6.04 -4.71
N ARG A 29 5.79 -7.28 -5.16
CA ARG A 29 5.70 -7.62 -6.58
C ARG A 29 4.28 -7.44 -7.09
N LEU A 30 3.30 -7.97 -6.37
CA LEU A 30 1.89 -7.83 -6.74
C LEU A 30 1.46 -6.36 -6.78
N SER A 31 1.90 -5.58 -5.80
CA SER A 31 1.58 -4.14 -5.75
C SER A 31 2.13 -3.42 -6.98
N THR A 32 3.37 -3.66 -7.34
CA THR A 32 3.97 -3.03 -8.51
C THR A 32 3.27 -3.47 -9.79
N GLU A 33 3.00 -4.76 -9.95
CA GLU A 33 2.38 -5.29 -11.16
C GLU A 33 0.96 -4.80 -11.37
N HIS A 34 0.17 -4.74 -10.31
CA HIS A 34 -1.28 -4.50 -10.43
C HIS A 34 -1.68 -3.05 -10.19
N LEU A 35 -0.92 -2.29 -9.41
CA LEU A 35 -1.34 -0.94 -9.01
C LEU A 35 -0.77 0.16 -9.90
N THR A 36 0.43 -0.04 -10.45
CA THR A 36 1.15 1.01 -11.16
C THR A 36 0.38 1.53 -12.38
N GLY A 37 -0.35 0.65 -13.06
CA GLY A 37 -1.07 1.03 -14.28
C GLY A 37 -2.47 1.58 -14.06
N ILE A 38 -2.94 1.68 -12.82
CA ILE A 38 -4.27 2.22 -12.54
C ILE A 38 -4.26 3.72 -12.80
N ASP A 39 -5.26 4.21 -13.54
CA ASP A 39 -5.36 5.63 -13.84
C ASP A 39 -5.39 6.47 -12.56
N GLY A 40 -4.61 7.52 -12.53
CA GLY A 40 -4.51 8.40 -11.36
C GLY A 40 -3.47 8.01 -10.34
N VAL A 41 -2.88 6.81 -10.45
CA VAL A 41 -1.76 6.40 -9.61
C VAL A 41 -0.48 7.03 -10.16
N LEU A 42 0.16 7.83 -9.33
CA LEU A 42 1.41 8.52 -9.70
C LEU A 42 2.64 7.68 -9.37
N SER A 43 2.61 6.96 -8.25
CA SER A 43 3.73 6.10 -7.86
C SER A 43 3.27 5.04 -6.88
N VAL A 44 4.03 3.94 -6.85
CA VAL A 44 3.83 2.82 -5.92
C VAL A 44 5.19 2.48 -5.33
N SER A 45 5.28 2.46 -4.01
CA SER A 45 6.48 2.05 -3.28
C SER A 45 6.09 1.11 -2.16
N SER A 46 6.93 0.15 -1.84
CA SER A 46 6.64 -0.78 -0.75
C SER A 46 7.89 -1.46 -0.23
N GLY A 47 7.80 -1.99 0.97
CA GLY A 47 8.88 -2.75 1.57
C GLY A 47 8.84 -2.74 3.09
N GLY A 48 9.82 -3.40 3.69
CA GLY A 48 10.01 -3.37 5.13
C GLY A 48 10.64 -2.06 5.60
N SER A 49 10.57 -1.82 6.90
CA SER A 49 11.13 -0.60 7.47
C SER A 49 12.65 -0.56 7.36
N VAL A 50 13.16 0.61 7.04
CA VAL A 50 14.60 0.90 7.08
C VAL A 50 14.90 1.99 8.11
N SER A 51 13.96 2.24 9.01
CA SER A 51 14.13 3.25 10.07
C SER A 51 15.10 2.75 11.14
N PRO A 52 16.05 3.57 11.57
CA PRO A 52 16.95 3.20 12.67
C PRO A 52 16.31 3.37 14.06
N GLU A 53 15.09 3.91 14.14
CA GLU A 53 14.46 4.24 15.40
C GLU A 53 13.85 3.04 16.12
N GLN A 54 13.56 1.95 15.39
CA GLN A 54 12.95 0.73 15.94
C GLN A 54 11.58 1.00 16.57
N LEU A 55 10.78 1.83 15.91
CA LEU A 55 9.45 2.24 16.39
C LEU A 55 8.33 1.75 15.45
N GLU A 56 8.53 0.59 14.82
CA GLU A 56 7.58 0.05 13.85
C GLU A 56 6.29 -0.49 14.48
N ALA A 57 6.27 -0.63 15.79
CA ALA A 57 5.08 -1.09 16.53
C ALA A 57 4.54 -2.46 16.06
N GLY A 58 5.43 -3.33 15.59
CA GLY A 58 5.06 -4.67 15.13
C GLY A 58 4.67 -4.76 13.66
N PHE A 59 4.66 -3.65 12.94
CA PHE A 59 4.38 -3.68 11.50
C PHE A 59 5.61 -4.15 10.72
N ASP A 60 5.37 -4.97 9.71
CA ASP A 60 6.42 -5.66 8.95
C ASP A 60 6.65 -5.06 7.57
N TRP A 61 5.63 -4.42 6.99
CA TRP A 61 5.64 -4.02 5.59
C TRP A 61 4.74 -2.82 5.39
N MET A 62 5.14 -1.94 4.46
CA MET A 62 4.39 -0.74 4.14
C MET A 62 4.21 -0.63 2.63
N LEU A 63 3.02 -0.21 2.22
CA LEU A 63 2.71 0.17 0.85
C LEU A 63 2.40 1.66 0.83
N VAL A 64 2.99 2.38 -0.09
CA VAL A 64 2.71 3.79 -0.32
C VAL A 64 2.25 3.97 -1.76
N VAL A 65 1.04 4.47 -1.93
CA VAL A 65 0.50 4.79 -3.26
C VAL A 65 0.19 6.29 -3.29
N ARG A 66 0.73 6.97 -4.28
CA ARG A 66 0.45 8.39 -4.47
C ARG A 66 -0.56 8.53 -5.59
N PHE A 67 -1.61 9.30 -5.34
CA PHE A 67 -2.69 9.54 -6.29
C PHE A 67 -2.69 11.00 -6.73
N ARG A 68 -3.10 11.22 -7.97
CA ARG A 68 -3.25 12.55 -8.54
C ARG A 68 -4.18 13.42 -7.70
N ASP A 69 -5.26 12.84 -7.17
CA ASP A 69 -6.25 13.53 -6.36
C ASP A 69 -7.11 12.53 -5.61
N ALA A 70 -8.04 13.04 -4.79
CA ALA A 70 -8.93 12.19 -3.99
C ALA A 70 -9.89 11.37 -4.87
N ALA A 71 -10.33 11.92 -6.01
CA ALA A 71 -11.20 11.18 -6.92
C ALA A 71 -10.48 9.94 -7.47
N ALA A 72 -9.20 10.07 -7.82
CA ALA A 72 -8.40 8.94 -8.28
C ALA A 72 -8.27 7.86 -7.20
N ARG A 73 -8.04 8.26 -5.94
CA ARG A 73 -8.00 7.34 -4.82
C ARG A 73 -9.33 6.62 -4.64
N ASP A 74 -10.43 7.33 -4.76
CA ASP A 74 -11.76 6.75 -4.61
C ASP A 74 -12.06 5.74 -5.72
N ASP A 75 -11.62 6.02 -6.95
CA ASP A 75 -11.78 5.09 -8.09
C ASP A 75 -10.89 3.86 -7.96
N TYR A 76 -9.74 4.01 -7.31
CA TYR A 76 -8.78 2.92 -7.09
C TYR A 76 -9.35 1.86 -6.14
N LEU A 77 -10.04 2.26 -5.09
CA LEU A 77 -10.46 1.31 -4.05
C LEU A 77 -11.34 0.18 -4.60
N PRO A 78 -12.35 0.43 -5.48
CA PRO A 78 -13.11 -0.65 -6.08
C PRO A 78 -12.52 -1.20 -7.38
N HIS A 79 -11.38 -0.68 -7.83
CA HIS A 79 -10.82 -1.04 -9.14
C HIS A 79 -10.48 -2.53 -9.20
N PRO A 80 -10.80 -3.22 -10.31
CA PRO A 80 -10.48 -4.66 -10.44
C PRO A 80 -9.00 -4.98 -10.27
N SER A 81 -8.11 -4.10 -10.69
CA SER A 81 -6.66 -4.31 -10.55
C SER A 81 -6.17 -4.19 -9.11
N HIS A 82 -6.95 -3.53 -8.25
CA HIS A 82 -6.64 -3.45 -6.82
C HIS A 82 -6.99 -4.75 -6.10
N GLN A 83 -7.96 -5.51 -6.58
CA GLN A 83 -8.47 -6.68 -5.89
C GLN A 83 -7.43 -7.76 -5.59
N PRO A 84 -6.53 -8.13 -6.54
CA PRO A 84 -5.51 -9.14 -6.21
C PRO A 84 -4.62 -8.73 -5.05
N VAL A 85 -4.27 -7.45 -4.96
CA VAL A 85 -3.45 -6.93 -3.85
C VAL A 85 -4.25 -6.96 -2.55
N ALA A 86 -5.48 -6.45 -2.57
CA ALA A 86 -6.34 -6.41 -1.39
C ALA A 86 -6.58 -7.83 -0.84
N THR A 87 -6.83 -8.79 -1.72
CA THR A 87 -7.05 -10.19 -1.33
C THR A 87 -5.79 -10.79 -0.71
N TYR A 88 -4.64 -10.58 -1.35
CA TYR A 88 -3.38 -11.12 -0.83
C TYR A 88 -3.07 -10.55 0.55
N LEU A 89 -3.18 -9.24 0.72
CA LEU A 89 -2.91 -8.60 2.00
C LEU A 89 -3.91 -9.05 3.07
N GLY A 90 -5.18 -9.16 2.72
CA GLY A 90 -6.20 -9.62 3.65
C GLY A 90 -5.94 -11.04 4.14
N ASP A 91 -5.53 -11.94 3.25
CA ASP A 91 -5.28 -13.33 3.59
C ASP A 91 -4.02 -13.53 4.43
N ALA A 92 -2.99 -12.70 4.19
CA ALA A 92 -1.67 -12.89 4.79
C ALA A 92 -1.45 -12.06 6.05
N SER A 93 -2.32 -11.10 6.36
CA SER A 93 -2.10 -10.16 7.45
C SER A 93 -2.75 -10.57 8.74
N ALA A 94 -2.10 -10.23 9.86
CA ALA A 94 -2.71 -10.24 11.18
C ALA A 94 -3.35 -8.88 11.49
N ARG A 95 -2.78 -7.78 10.93
CA ARG A 95 -3.26 -6.43 11.20
C ARG A 95 -2.93 -5.54 10.01
N VAL A 96 -3.89 -4.72 9.61
CA VAL A 96 -3.72 -3.74 8.54
C VAL A 96 -4.18 -2.38 9.05
N VAL A 97 -3.37 -1.35 8.80
CA VAL A 97 -3.72 0.04 9.07
C VAL A 97 -3.60 0.82 7.77
N VAL A 98 -4.60 1.61 7.47
CA VAL A 98 -4.61 2.47 6.28
C VAL A 98 -4.70 3.92 6.74
N PHE A 99 -3.82 4.75 6.21
CA PHE A 99 -3.76 6.16 6.58
C PHE A 99 -3.48 6.99 5.34
N ASP A 100 -4.32 7.98 5.09
CA ASP A 100 -4.15 8.87 3.93
C ASP A 100 -3.85 10.27 4.42
N VAL A 101 -3.00 10.97 3.67
CA VAL A 101 -2.71 12.37 3.91
C VAL A 101 -2.73 13.12 2.58
N ALA A 102 -3.24 14.35 2.61
CA ALA A 102 -3.13 15.25 1.47
C ALA A 102 -1.70 15.80 1.43
N ALA A 103 -1.08 15.68 0.27
CA ALA A 103 0.32 16.09 0.13
C ALA A 103 0.43 17.51 -0.41
#